data_67c0739bec607c2d578deb1f97633e89
#
_entry.id   67c0739bec607c2d578deb1f97633e89
#
_cell.length_a   1.000
_cell.length_b   1.000
_cell.length_c   1.000
_cell.angle_alpha   90.00
_cell.angle_beta   90.00
_cell.angle_gamma   90.00
#
_symmetry.space_group_name_H-M   'P 1'
#
loop_
_entity.id
_entity.type
_entity.pdbx_description
1 polymer ?
#
loop_
_entity_poly.entity_id
_entity_poly.type
_entity_poly.pdbx_seq_one_letter_code
_entity_poly.pdbx_strand_id
1 'polypeptide(L)'
;MKSTHNVLLAWTKSAAITTVMVTGTALLMTACSTVKPPAKEYSQDRLDDQMLVPAGNVVALETTAVGLLNYECRPNPANAGAIGWVLMKPEAEMRDRTGKVVGRYVGPPATWTHTDGSSVVGTQLALAPTTGATNIPNQLSRGTPSAAPGAMQNITYIQRIRTKGGQDMSKRCTQTEVGDKLTLPYQADYIFWKAA
;
A
#
# COMPACT_ATOMS: atom_id res chain seq x y z
N MET A 1 -27.88 -4.72 86.09
CA MET A 1 -29.14 -4.21 86.70
C MET A 1 -30.15 -4.12 85.59
N LYS A 2 -31.27 -4.81 85.80
CA LYS A 2 -32.65 -4.64 85.24
C LYS A 2 -32.77 -4.69 83.75
N SER A 3 -33.23 -5.82 83.11
CA SER A 3 -34.62 -6.32 83.11
C SER A 3 -35.59 -5.33 82.47
N THR A 4 -36.21 -5.73 81.33
CA THR A 4 -37.59 -6.27 81.29
C THR A 4 -37.99 -6.53 79.85
N HIS A 5 -38.43 -7.72 79.59
CA HIS A 5 -39.54 -8.31 78.88
C HIS A 5 -40.59 -7.40 78.25
N ASN A 6 -41.05 -7.77 77.03
CA ASN A 6 -42.47 -8.10 76.66
C ASN A 6 -42.49 -8.41 75.14
N VAL A 7 -42.81 -9.53 74.68
CA VAL A 7 -43.92 -10.47 74.55
C VAL A 7 -45.12 -9.89 73.73
N LEU A 8 -45.51 -10.64 72.70
CA LEU A 8 -46.82 -10.78 71.96
C LEU A 8 -46.95 -9.79 70.75
N LEU A 9 -47.45 -10.14 69.63
CA LEU A 9 -48.45 -11.17 69.24
C LEU A 9 -48.35 -11.44 67.71
N ALA A 10 -48.60 -12.70 67.32
CA ALA A 10 -48.75 -13.15 65.96
C ALA A 10 -50.00 -12.54 65.27
N TRP A 11 -49.85 -12.21 64.01
CA TRP A 11 -50.95 -12.16 63.07
C TRP A 11 -50.57 -12.77 61.72
N THR A 12 -51.11 -13.92 61.46
CA THR A 12 -51.08 -14.62 60.18
C THR A 12 -51.98 -13.87 59.17
N LYS A 13 -51.41 -13.50 58.06
CA LYS A 13 -52.21 -13.24 56.85
C LYS A 13 -51.57 -13.95 55.66
N SER A 14 -52.25 -15.00 55.23
CA SER A 14 -52.04 -15.64 53.94
C SER A 14 -52.22 -14.60 52.81
N ALA A 15 -51.22 -14.45 51.96
CA ALA A 15 -51.38 -13.78 50.69
C ALA A 15 -50.89 -14.73 49.58
N ALA A 16 -51.79 -15.00 48.67
CA ALA A 16 -51.64 -15.89 47.54
C ALA A 16 -50.48 -15.43 46.63
N ILE A 17 -49.57 -16.33 46.36
CA ILE A 17 -48.51 -16.13 45.39
C ILE A 17 -49.06 -16.40 44.01
N THR A 18 -49.34 -15.35 43.25
CA THR A 18 -49.67 -15.44 41.82
C THR A 18 -48.32 -15.55 41.06
N THR A 19 -48.00 -16.77 40.62
CA THR A 19 -46.81 -17.03 39.80
C THR A 19 -47.05 -16.48 38.39
N VAL A 20 -46.49 -15.35 38.06
CA VAL A 20 -46.43 -14.83 36.69
C VAL A 20 -45.27 -15.52 35.99
N MET A 21 -45.56 -16.48 35.11
CA MET A 21 -44.59 -17.03 34.17
C MET A 21 -44.26 -15.97 33.12
N VAL A 22 -43.11 -15.33 33.24
CA VAL A 22 -42.52 -14.51 32.19
C VAL A 22 -41.78 -15.47 31.25
N THR A 23 -42.38 -15.81 30.11
CA THR A 23 -41.72 -16.51 29.01
C THR A 23 -40.77 -15.52 28.32
N GLY A 24 -39.55 -15.54 28.76
CA GLY A 24 -38.46 -14.79 28.10
C GLY A 24 -38.13 -15.42 26.76
N THR A 25 -38.60 -14.81 25.66
CA THR A 25 -38.16 -15.16 24.30
C THR A 25 -36.74 -14.64 24.12
N ALA A 26 -35.74 -15.50 24.27
CA ALA A 26 -34.33 -15.18 23.95
C ALA A 26 -34.20 -15.02 22.42
N LEU A 27 -34.14 -13.80 21.94
CA LEU A 27 -33.69 -13.48 20.57
C LEU A 27 -32.21 -13.82 20.45
N LEU A 28 -31.91 -14.97 19.85
CA LEU A 28 -30.57 -15.32 19.40
C LEU A 28 -30.19 -14.39 18.22
N MET A 29 -29.52 -13.30 18.51
CA MET A 29 -28.87 -12.48 17.47
C MET A 29 -27.71 -13.27 16.89
N THR A 30 -27.93 -13.93 15.77
CA THR A 30 -26.87 -14.56 14.97
C THR A 30 -26.06 -13.43 14.36
N ALA A 31 -24.95 -13.06 14.99
CA ALA A 31 -23.96 -12.16 14.41
C ALA A 31 -23.32 -12.85 13.20
N CYS A 32 -23.79 -12.54 11.99
CA CYS A 32 -23.07 -12.91 10.76
C CYS A 32 -21.73 -12.18 10.76
N SER A 33 -20.69 -12.83 11.26
CA SER A 33 -19.31 -12.39 11.02
C SER A 33 -19.02 -12.55 9.53
N THR A 34 -19.07 -11.45 8.79
CA THR A 34 -18.60 -11.42 7.41
C THR A 34 -17.08 -11.64 7.42
N VAL A 35 -16.65 -12.87 7.30
CA VAL A 35 -15.24 -13.22 7.08
C VAL A 35 -14.89 -12.65 5.71
N LYS A 36 -14.13 -11.54 5.70
CA LYS A 36 -13.57 -10.97 4.47
C LYS A 36 -12.72 -12.05 3.82
N PRO A 37 -12.94 -12.40 2.53
CA PRO A 37 -12.10 -13.37 1.85
C PRO A 37 -10.63 -12.97 1.96
N PRO A 38 -9.69 -13.92 2.10
CA PRO A 38 -8.28 -13.63 2.10
C PRO A 38 -7.94 -12.85 0.83
N ALA A 39 -7.16 -11.78 0.99
CA ALA A 39 -6.71 -10.98 -0.16
C ALA A 39 -5.96 -11.93 -1.12
N LYS A 40 -6.30 -11.88 -2.42
CA LYS A 40 -5.64 -12.70 -3.43
C LYS A 40 -4.14 -12.40 -3.39
N GLU A 41 -3.34 -13.45 -3.24
CA GLU A 41 -1.89 -13.35 -3.27
C GLU A 41 -1.43 -12.84 -4.64
N TYR A 42 -0.37 -12.02 -4.65
CA TYR A 42 0.18 -11.47 -5.87
C TYR A 42 0.77 -12.59 -6.76
N SER A 43 0.46 -12.55 -8.05
CA SER A 43 1.00 -13.47 -9.05
C SER A 43 1.66 -12.71 -10.19
N GLN A 44 2.74 -13.28 -10.74
CA GLN A 44 3.45 -12.77 -11.91
C GLN A 44 2.95 -13.34 -13.26
N ASP A 45 1.95 -14.22 -13.25
CA ASP A 45 1.52 -15.03 -14.41
C ASP A 45 1.11 -14.25 -15.68
N ARG A 46 0.92 -12.93 -15.52
CA ARG A 46 0.49 -12.06 -16.64
C ARG A 46 1.51 -10.97 -16.96
N LEU A 47 2.72 -11.10 -16.48
CA LEU A 47 3.79 -10.16 -16.77
C LEU A 47 4.62 -10.66 -17.94
N ASP A 48 5.22 -9.72 -18.68
CA ASP A 48 6.24 -10.03 -19.68
C ASP A 48 7.44 -10.72 -19.00
N ASP A 49 8.09 -11.66 -19.69
CA ASP A 49 9.20 -12.46 -19.16
C ASP A 49 10.31 -11.60 -18.52
N GLN A 50 10.63 -10.47 -19.16
CA GLN A 50 11.64 -9.52 -18.66
C GLN A 50 11.27 -8.81 -17.35
N MET A 51 10.00 -8.92 -16.94
CA MET A 51 9.47 -8.36 -15.70
C MET A 51 9.41 -9.37 -14.57
N LEU A 52 9.71 -10.63 -14.84
CA LEU A 52 9.62 -11.69 -13.85
C LEU A 52 10.77 -11.60 -12.84
N VAL A 53 10.43 -11.65 -11.57
CA VAL A 53 11.40 -11.84 -10.51
C VAL A 53 11.80 -13.32 -10.47
N PRO A 54 13.11 -13.65 -10.43
CA PRO A 54 13.58 -15.03 -10.44
C PRO A 54 13.02 -15.88 -9.30
N ALA A 55 12.91 -17.18 -9.52
CA ALA A 55 12.56 -18.15 -8.47
C ALA A 55 13.50 -18.02 -7.25
N GLY A 56 13.03 -18.42 -6.07
CA GLY A 56 13.76 -18.24 -4.82
C GLY A 56 13.55 -16.88 -4.17
N ASN A 57 12.61 -16.07 -4.70
CA ASN A 57 12.17 -14.84 -4.06
C ASN A 57 10.68 -14.91 -3.71
N VAL A 58 10.28 -14.26 -2.63
CA VAL A 58 8.90 -14.17 -2.15
C VAL A 58 8.50 -12.70 -1.98
N VAL A 59 7.22 -12.43 -2.12
CA VAL A 59 6.69 -11.07 -1.89
C VAL A 59 6.85 -10.70 -0.42
N ALA A 60 7.52 -9.59 -0.18
CA ALA A 60 7.72 -9.03 1.17
C ALA A 60 6.68 -7.94 1.48
N LEU A 61 6.36 -7.11 0.49
CA LEU A 61 5.44 -5.99 0.67
C LEU A 61 4.79 -5.64 -0.67
N GLU A 62 3.50 -5.33 -0.65
CA GLU A 62 2.76 -4.78 -1.78
C GLU A 62 2.21 -3.41 -1.41
N THR A 63 2.43 -2.44 -2.30
CA THR A 63 1.95 -1.07 -2.09
C THR A 63 1.36 -0.51 -3.38
N THR A 64 0.44 0.44 -3.24
CA THR A 64 0.04 1.34 -4.32
C THR A 64 0.65 2.70 -4.04
N ALA A 65 1.37 3.24 -5.01
CA ALA A 65 1.95 4.58 -4.94
C ALA A 65 1.09 5.55 -5.76
N VAL A 66 0.85 6.72 -5.21
CA VAL A 66 0.16 7.84 -5.87
C VAL A 66 1.02 9.08 -5.71
N GLY A 67 1.29 9.78 -6.80
CA GLY A 67 2.18 10.92 -6.74
C GLY A 67 2.35 11.68 -8.04
N LEU A 68 3.48 12.37 -8.15
CA LEU A 68 3.81 13.26 -9.25
C LEU A 68 5.17 12.89 -9.84
N LEU A 69 5.26 13.00 -11.16
CA LEU A 69 6.51 12.94 -11.92
C LEU A 69 6.81 14.32 -12.48
N ASN A 70 7.93 14.89 -12.06
CA ASN A 70 8.37 16.20 -12.49
C ASN A 70 9.46 16.04 -13.54
N TYR A 71 9.23 16.56 -14.73
CA TYR A 71 10.12 16.53 -15.89
C TYR A 71 10.61 17.92 -16.23
N GLU A 72 11.77 17.95 -16.90
CA GLU A 72 12.31 19.14 -17.55
C GLU A 72 12.67 18.79 -18.98
N CYS A 73 12.28 19.65 -19.92
CA CYS A 73 12.72 19.54 -21.30
C CYS A 73 14.19 19.98 -21.39
N ARG A 74 15.09 19.04 -21.70
CA ARG A 74 16.54 19.28 -21.71
C ARG A 74 17.28 18.21 -22.52
N PRO A 75 18.57 18.44 -22.82
CA PRO A 75 19.41 17.38 -23.37
C PRO A 75 19.36 16.13 -22.49
N ASN A 76 19.05 14.98 -23.09
CA ASN A 76 18.90 13.71 -22.40
C ASN A 76 20.28 13.08 -22.11
N PRO A 77 20.71 12.92 -20.86
CA PRO A 77 22.01 12.36 -20.54
C PRO A 77 22.17 10.88 -20.94
N ALA A 78 21.05 10.17 -21.12
CA ALA A 78 21.05 8.77 -21.56
C ALA A 78 21.12 8.63 -23.09
N ASN A 79 20.90 9.72 -23.84
CA ASN A 79 20.97 9.74 -25.30
C ASN A 79 21.62 11.05 -25.75
N ALA A 80 22.94 11.05 -25.84
CA ALA A 80 23.73 12.25 -26.13
C ALA A 80 23.27 12.98 -27.40
N GLY A 81 22.91 14.25 -27.26
CA GLY A 81 22.43 15.13 -28.32
C GLY A 81 20.92 15.10 -28.56
N ALA A 82 20.16 14.18 -27.99
CA ALA A 82 18.70 14.20 -28.06
C ALA A 82 18.11 15.13 -26.98
N ILE A 83 17.19 15.99 -27.38
CA ILE A 83 16.39 16.79 -26.46
C ILE A 83 15.08 16.04 -26.18
N GLY A 84 14.67 16.02 -24.91
CA GLY A 84 13.45 15.35 -24.51
C GLY A 84 13.08 15.63 -23.06
N TRP A 85 11.93 15.16 -22.66
CA TRP A 85 11.48 15.22 -21.27
C TRP A 85 12.32 14.29 -20.40
N VAL A 86 13.11 14.85 -19.51
CA VAL A 86 13.97 14.14 -18.56
C VAL A 86 13.31 14.18 -17.19
N LEU A 87 13.10 13.01 -16.57
CA LEU A 87 12.56 12.91 -15.22
C LEU A 87 13.55 13.47 -14.20
N MET A 88 13.14 14.53 -13.52
CA MET A 88 13.97 15.24 -12.56
C MET A 88 13.67 14.82 -11.13
N LYS A 89 12.38 14.67 -10.79
CA LYS A 89 11.96 14.40 -9.41
C LYS A 89 10.64 13.63 -9.39
N PRO A 90 10.68 12.31 -9.27
CA PRO A 90 9.50 11.53 -8.90
C PRO A 90 9.26 11.67 -7.40
N GLU A 91 7.99 11.80 -7.01
CA GLU A 91 7.54 11.81 -5.63
C GLU A 91 6.21 11.09 -5.51
N ALA A 92 6.09 10.11 -4.62
CA ALA A 92 4.83 9.45 -4.37
C ALA A 92 4.71 8.97 -2.92
N GLU A 93 3.49 8.98 -2.44
CA GLU A 93 3.09 8.33 -1.20
C GLU A 93 2.75 6.87 -1.49
N MET A 94 3.25 5.95 -0.67
CA MET A 94 2.97 4.52 -0.76
C MET A 94 1.96 4.11 0.29
N ARG A 95 0.94 3.38 -0.15
CA ARG A 95 -0.12 2.83 0.70
C ARG A 95 -0.13 1.31 0.61
N ASP A 96 -0.38 0.64 1.71
CA ASP A 96 -0.62 -0.80 1.75
C ASP A 96 -2.01 -1.16 1.19
N ARG A 97 -2.32 -2.45 1.16
CA ARG A 97 -3.62 -2.97 0.69
C ARG A 97 -4.83 -2.50 1.52
N THR A 98 -4.61 -1.98 2.73
CA THR A 98 -5.67 -1.41 3.58
C THR A 98 -5.89 0.07 3.31
N GLY A 99 -5.01 0.71 2.51
CA GLY A 99 -5.01 2.15 2.22
C GLY A 99 -4.20 2.97 3.22
N LYS A 100 -3.56 2.34 4.21
CA LYS A 100 -2.70 3.01 5.17
C LYS A 100 -1.41 3.46 4.50
N VAL A 101 -0.99 4.70 4.76
CA VAL A 101 0.33 5.20 4.33
C VAL A 101 1.43 4.43 5.04
N VAL A 102 2.30 3.78 4.27
CA VAL A 102 3.41 2.96 4.77
C VAL A 102 4.78 3.46 4.33
N GLY A 103 4.84 4.49 3.49
CA GLY A 103 6.11 5.04 3.05
C GLY A 103 5.99 6.02 1.90
N ARG A 104 7.13 6.31 1.29
CA ARG A 104 7.24 7.22 0.15
C ARG A 104 8.26 6.73 -0.87
N TYR A 105 8.08 7.16 -2.10
CA TYR A 105 9.03 6.99 -3.20
C TYR A 105 9.56 8.36 -3.63
N VAL A 106 10.84 8.47 -3.83
CA VAL A 106 11.53 9.66 -4.36
C VAL A 106 12.65 9.28 -5.31
N GLY A 107 13.16 10.21 -6.09
CA GLY A 107 14.30 9.99 -6.98
C GLY A 107 14.80 11.27 -7.62
N PRO A 108 15.86 11.20 -8.46
CA PRO A 108 16.91 10.18 -8.48
C PRO A 108 17.88 10.25 -7.29
N PRO A 109 18.50 9.15 -6.85
CA PRO A 109 18.24 7.78 -7.28
C PRO A 109 16.87 7.29 -6.81
N ALA A 110 16.27 6.33 -7.52
CA ALA A 110 14.98 5.74 -7.16
C ALA A 110 15.07 5.11 -5.77
N THR A 111 14.40 5.70 -4.80
CA THR A 111 14.48 5.33 -3.38
C THR A 111 13.09 5.19 -2.78
N TRP A 112 12.83 4.05 -2.19
CA TRP A 112 11.62 3.78 -1.41
C TRP A 112 11.98 3.75 0.07
N THR A 113 11.31 4.57 0.86
CA THR A 113 11.50 4.64 2.32
C THR A 113 10.20 4.26 3.01
N HIS A 114 10.25 3.27 3.88
CA HIS A 114 9.13 2.86 4.71
C HIS A 114 9.03 3.73 5.97
N THR A 115 7.85 3.78 6.59
CA THR A 115 7.60 4.59 7.81
C THR A 115 8.39 4.14 9.03
N ASP A 116 8.95 2.92 9.03
CA ASP A 116 9.86 2.43 10.07
C ASP A 116 11.32 2.93 9.93
N GLY A 117 11.60 3.75 8.90
CA GLY A 117 12.92 4.31 8.64
C GLY A 117 13.81 3.46 7.72
N SER A 118 13.42 2.23 7.42
CA SER A 118 14.15 1.39 6.46
C SER A 118 13.95 1.89 5.03
N SER A 119 14.93 1.68 4.16
CA SER A 119 14.87 2.11 2.77
C SER A 119 15.56 1.13 1.82
N VAL A 120 15.21 1.24 0.54
CA VAL A 120 15.85 0.50 -0.54
C VAL A 120 16.04 1.42 -1.74
N VAL A 121 17.22 1.36 -2.36
CA VAL A 121 17.52 2.03 -3.64
C VAL A 121 17.34 1.01 -4.76
N GLY A 122 16.70 1.43 -5.86
CA GLY A 122 16.47 0.59 -7.02
C GLY A 122 17.38 0.93 -8.19
N THR A 123 18.00 -0.10 -8.77
CA THR A 123 18.69 0.00 -10.06
C THR A 123 17.82 -0.68 -11.12
N GLN A 124 17.47 0.03 -12.18
CA GLN A 124 16.65 -0.50 -13.27
C GLN A 124 17.32 -1.69 -13.94
N LEU A 125 16.59 -2.78 -14.12
CA LEU A 125 16.99 -3.97 -14.88
C LEU A 125 16.26 -4.04 -16.22
N ALA A 126 14.95 -3.85 -16.21
CA ALA A 126 14.10 -3.95 -17.39
C ALA A 126 12.94 -2.95 -17.37
N LEU A 127 12.45 -2.63 -18.56
CA LEU A 127 11.21 -1.90 -18.80
C LEU A 127 10.33 -2.73 -19.75
N ALA A 128 9.03 -2.77 -19.48
CA ALA A 128 8.06 -3.36 -20.38
C ALA A 128 6.95 -2.35 -20.71
N PRO A 129 6.43 -2.34 -21.93
CA PRO A 129 5.30 -1.50 -22.30
C PRO A 129 4.10 -1.78 -21.39
N THR A 130 3.25 -0.77 -21.25
CA THR A 130 1.97 -0.92 -20.56
C THR A 130 0.85 -0.47 -21.51
N THR A 131 -0.36 -0.89 -21.22
CA THR A 131 -1.53 -0.43 -21.99
C THR A 131 -1.83 1.03 -21.68
N GLY A 132 -2.05 1.83 -22.72
CA GLY A 132 -2.37 3.27 -22.61
C GLY A 132 -1.16 4.17 -22.83
N ALA A 133 -1.31 5.09 -23.80
CA ALA A 133 -0.23 5.97 -24.27
C ALA A 133 0.28 6.96 -23.20
N THR A 134 -0.49 7.21 -22.17
CA THR A 134 -0.12 8.14 -21.08
C THR A 134 0.48 7.45 -19.88
N ASN A 135 0.59 6.13 -19.87
CA ASN A 135 1.11 5.37 -18.75
C ASN A 135 2.61 5.15 -18.88
N ILE A 136 3.36 5.42 -17.81
CA ILE A 136 4.77 5.06 -17.78
C ILE A 136 4.95 3.55 -17.88
N PRO A 137 6.06 3.05 -18.48
CA PRO A 137 6.31 1.62 -18.57
C PRO A 137 6.30 0.90 -17.23
N ASN A 138 5.96 -0.38 -17.24
CA ASN A 138 6.29 -1.27 -16.13
C ASN A 138 7.81 -1.35 -15.99
N GLN A 139 8.30 -1.63 -14.78
CA GLN A 139 9.74 -1.64 -14.51
C GLN A 139 10.09 -2.74 -13.51
N LEU A 140 11.15 -3.48 -13.80
CA LEU A 140 11.84 -4.34 -12.86
C LEU A 140 13.13 -3.64 -12.42
N SER A 141 13.36 -3.59 -11.12
CA SER A 141 14.60 -3.06 -10.53
C SER A 141 15.21 -4.04 -9.55
N ARG A 142 16.55 -4.03 -9.46
CA ARG A 142 17.28 -4.66 -8.36
C ARG A 142 17.26 -3.74 -7.15
N GLY A 143 16.97 -4.29 -5.98
CA GLY A 143 17.00 -3.58 -4.72
C GLY A 143 18.38 -3.61 -4.09
N THR A 144 18.79 -2.47 -3.53
CA THR A 144 19.96 -2.33 -2.64
C THR A 144 19.44 -1.72 -1.33
N PRO A 145 19.16 -2.54 -0.30
CA PRO A 145 18.63 -2.07 0.98
C PRO A 145 19.64 -1.22 1.73
N SER A 146 19.15 -0.26 2.53
CA SER A 146 19.96 0.40 3.55
C SER A 146 20.29 -0.56 4.70
N ALA A 147 21.25 -0.18 5.53
CA ALA A 147 21.60 -0.94 6.73
C ALA A 147 20.53 -0.89 7.82
N ALA A 148 19.56 0.05 7.73
CA ALA A 148 18.49 0.18 8.72
C ALA A 148 17.57 -1.05 8.70
N PRO A 149 17.30 -1.67 9.85
CA PRO A 149 16.37 -2.78 9.94
C PRO A 149 14.93 -2.30 9.67
N GLY A 150 14.09 -3.18 9.12
CA GLY A 150 12.68 -2.89 8.88
C GLY A 150 12.14 -3.53 7.60
N ALA A 151 10.99 -3.06 7.15
CA ALA A 151 10.24 -3.63 6.04
C ALA A 151 11.01 -3.67 4.71
N MET A 152 11.95 -2.73 4.51
CA MET A 152 12.77 -2.66 3.30
C MET A 152 14.10 -3.43 3.42
N GLN A 153 14.37 -4.03 4.59
CA GLN A 153 15.55 -4.86 4.76
C GLN A 153 15.46 -6.12 3.88
N ASN A 154 16.57 -6.50 3.28
CA ASN A 154 16.68 -7.70 2.42
C ASN A 154 15.82 -7.66 1.13
N ILE A 155 15.32 -6.51 0.71
CA ILE A 155 14.64 -6.38 -0.58
C ILE A 155 15.64 -6.60 -1.72
N THR A 156 15.36 -7.62 -2.53
CA THR A 156 16.20 -8.03 -3.65
C THR A 156 15.73 -7.45 -4.98
N TYR A 157 14.40 -7.35 -5.17
CA TYR A 157 13.79 -6.81 -6.38
C TYR A 157 12.59 -5.94 -6.05
N ILE A 158 12.31 -5.00 -6.95
CA ILE A 158 11.14 -4.13 -6.92
C ILE A 158 10.52 -4.15 -8.31
N GLN A 159 9.24 -4.52 -8.39
CA GLN A 159 8.44 -4.40 -9.61
C GLN A 159 7.54 -3.17 -9.51
N ARG A 160 7.57 -2.30 -10.52
CA ARG A 160 6.56 -1.27 -10.77
C ARG A 160 5.64 -1.79 -11.86
N ILE A 161 4.36 -1.97 -11.55
CA ILE A 161 3.36 -2.56 -12.43
C ILE A 161 2.03 -1.80 -12.34
N ARG A 162 1.10 -2.12 -13.22
CA ARG A 162 -0.24 -1.53 -13.24
C ARG A 162 -0.21 0.01 -13.20
N THR A 163 0.70 0.58 -13.97
CA THR A 163 0.92 2.02 -14.02
C THR A 163 -0.27 2.76 -14.64
N LYS A 164 -0.57 3.94 -14.13
CA LYS A 164 -1.57 4.87 -14.67
C LYS A 164 -0.97 6.27 -14.71
N GLY A 165 -1.03 6.93 -15.86
CA GLY A 165 -0.46 8.26 -16.05
C GLY A 165 1.06 8.29 -16.01
N GLY A 166 1.59 9.47 -15.77
CA GLY A 166 3.02 9.72 -15.59
C GLY A 166 3.79 10.04 -16.88
N GLN A 167 3.18 9.92 -18.07
CA GLN A 167 3.78 10.42 -19.31
C GLN A 167 2.74 11.12 -20.20
N ASP A 168 3.20 12.06 -21.00
CA ASP A 168 2.37 12.74 -21.99
C ASP A 168 3.20 12.96 -23.26
N MET A 169 3.01 12.06 -24.23
CA MET A 169 3.71 12.10 -25.52
C MET A 169 3.20 13.21 -26.46
N SER A 170 2.10 13.89 -26.10
CA SER A 170 1.59 15.02 -26.88
C SER A 170 2.33 16.34 -26.58
N LYS A 171 3.04 16.40 -25.45
CA LYS A 171 3.80 17.57 -25.04
C LYS A 171 5.10 17.67 -25.82
N ARG A 172 5.25 18.80 -26.49
CA ARG A 172 6.45 19.09 -27.29
C ARG A 172 7.65 19.33 -26.39
N CYS A 173 8.82 18.80 -26.78
CA CYS A 173 10.11 19.10 -26.16
C CYS A 173 11.17 19.05 -27.25
N THR A 174 11.50 20.22 -27.76
CA THR A 174 12.53 20.46 -28.78
C THR A 174 13.48 21.55 -28.26
N GLN A 175 14.39 22.03 -29.10
CA GLN A 175 15.32 23.09 -28.73
C GLN A 175 14.61 24.38 -28.22
N THR A 176 13.40 24.67 -28.71
CA THR A 176 12.63 25.84 -28.31
C THR A 176 11.99 25.74 -26.94
N GLU A 177 11.73 24.52 -26.48
CA GLU A 177 11.14 24.24 -25.17
C GLU A 177 12.18 23.87 -24.09
N VAL A 178 13.48 23.92 -24.40
CA VAL A 178 14.51 23.65 -23.39
C VAL A 178 14.35 24.57 -22.17
N GLY A 179 14.24 23.97 -20.99
CA GLY A 179 13.99 24.64 -19.72
C GLY A 179 12.52 24.56 -19.26
N ASP A 180 11.59 24.18 -20.16
CA ASP A 180 10.20 23.97 -19.78
C ASP A 180 10.06 22.83 -18.78
N LYS A 181 9.06 22.96 -17.90
CA LYS A 181 8.75 21.97 -16.85
C LYS A 181 7.38 21.35 -17.09
N LEU A 182 7.29 20.06 -16.79
CA LEU A 182 6.05 19.30 -16.91
C LEU A 182 5.88 18.44 -15.66
N THR A 183 4.74 18.59 -14.98
CA THR A 183 4.36 17.78 -13.82
C THR A 183 3.16 16.92 -14.18
N LEU A 184 3.29 15.62 -14.02
CA LEU A 184 2.25 14.66 -14.37
C LEU A 184 1.87 13.80 -13.16
N PRO A 185 0.57 13.65 -12.88
CA PRO A 185 0.12 12.70 -11.88
C PRO A 185 0.36 11.27 -12.37
N TYR A 186 0.73 10.39 -11.44
CA TYR A 186 0.83 8.97 -11.73
C TYR A 186 0.39 8.12 -10.55
N GLN A 187 0.03 6.88 -10.87
CA GLN A 187 -0.18 5.80 -9.92
C GLN A 187 0.54 4.56 -10.42
N ALA A 188 1.07 3.76 -9.50
CA ALA A 188 1.64 2.46 -9.81
C ALA A 188 1.55 1.53 -8.58
N ASP A 189 1.54 0.24 -8.82
CA ASP A 189 1.80 -0.72 -7.75
C ASP A 189 3.28 -1.04 -7.70
N TYR A 190 3.84 -1.03 -6.49
CA TYR A 190 5.18 -1.51 -6.20
C TYR A 190 5.11 -2.79 -5.39
N ILE A 191 5.68 -3.84 -5.96
CA ILE A 191 5.82 -5.16 -5.33
C ILE A 191 7.28 -5.33 -4.94
N PHE A 192 7.53 -5.46 -3.66
CA PHE A 192 8.86 -5.64 -3.09
C PHE A 192 9.08 -7.11 -2.80
N TRP A 193 10.22 -7.63 -3.23
CA TRP A 193 10.60 -9.02 -3.13
C TRP A 193 11.85 -9.19 -2.28
N LYS A 194 11.92 -10.28 -1.54
CA LYS A 194 13.13 -10.71 -0.80
C LYS A 194 13.43 -12.17 -1.08
N ALA A 195 14.63 -12.63 -0.77
CA ALA A 195 14.94 -14.05 -0.80
C ALA A 195 13.99 -14.85 0.11
N ALA A 196 13.60 -16.06 -0.33
CA ALA A 196 12.72 -16.98 0.39
C ALA A 196 13.35 -17.53 1.67
#